data_08457ec8ef7ee67dc1b8dd033be27a9a
#
_entry.id   08457ec8ef7ee67dc1b8dd033be27a9a
#
_cell.length_a   1.000
_cell.length_b   1.000
_cell.length_c   1.000
_cell.angle_alpha   90.00
_cell.angle_beta   90.00
_cell.angle_gamma   90.00
#
_symmetry.space_group_name_H-M   'P 1'
#
loop_
_entity.id
_entity.type
_entity.pdbx_description
1 polymer ?
#
loop_
_entity_poly.entity_id
_entity_poly.type
_entity_poly.pdbx_seq_one_letter_code
_entity_poly.pdbx_strand_id
1 'polypeptide(L)'
;METGQYIDSLIEEFINLGVKKGDILYISSDVTVLTLDAVRKCGLKGKKDIDSFYGQLTDAMQNMVSENGTLMFPVFTWSFCKGTPYDAKTTQGEVGALGNWILNNRPDFKRTKHPLYSFMVWGKDADVLVNMENRTAWGKDSPFAYLHEHGGKNLIINVSLSGSFTFLHYVEESIHVPHRYYKDFHGRYLDAQGNAKDRTYTMFVRDLDIDSTQVTPDDCLVEAGVARKAYFGNVLLQLVDLADAFKVIEENLRYHNGDNWYDFKGYVLDWEKGQTHPDETDMRQS
;
A
#
# COMPACT_ATOMS: atom_id res chain seq x y z
N MET A 1 -11.30 4.21 -29.50
CA MET A 1 -11.64 5.47 -28.82
C MET A 1 -10.36 6.26 -28.54
N GLU A 2 -10.44 7.54 -28.30
CA GLU A 2 -9.28 8.34 -27.90
C GLU A 2 -8.83 7.96 -26.47
N THR A 3 -7.51 8.00 -26.22
CA THR A 3 -6.93 7.64 -24.91
C THR A 3 -7.50 8.50 -23.77
N GLY A 4 -7.69 9.81 -24.01
CA GLY A 4 -8.30 10.73 -23.04
C GLY A 4 -9.71 10.28 -22.64
N GLN A 5 -10.57 9.97 -23.62
CA GLN A 5 -11.94 9.49 -23.33
C GLN A 5 -11.97 8.19 -22.54
N TYR A 6 -11.01 7.28 -22.78
CA TYR A 6 -10.89 6.04 -22.00
C TYR A 6 -10.54 6.33 -20.56
N ILE A 7 -9.56 7.22 -20.35
CA ILE A 7 -9.14 7.64 -19.00
C ILE A 7 -10.26 8.40 -18.29
N ASP A 8 -10.94 9.33 -18.96
CA ASP A 8 -12.07 10.07 -18.37
C ASP A 8 -13.17 9.10 -17.88
N SER A 9 -13.49 8.08 -18.69
CA SER A 9 -14.47 7.04 -18.28
C SER A 9 -14.00 6.23 -17.06
N LEU A 10 -12.70 5.94 -16.96
CA LEU A 10 -12.14 5.25 -15.78
C LEU A 10 -12.19 6.16 -14.53
N ILE A 11 -11.88 7.44 -14.67
CA ILE A 11 -11.95 8.42 -13.57
C ILE A 11 -13.41 8.60 -13.10
N GLU A 12 -14.37 8.60 -14.01
CA GLU A 12 -15.80 8.61 -13.65
C GLU A 12 -16.16 7.41 -12.77
N GLU A 13 -15.65 6.21 -13.08
CA GLU A 13 -15.86 5.03 -12.23
C GLU A 13 -15.22 5.18 -10.85
N PHE A 14 -14.04 5.77 -10.73
CA PHE A 14 -13.45 6.06 -9.41
C PHE A 14 -14.30 7.06 -8.61
N ILE A 15 -14.84 8.08 -9.26
CA ILE A 15 -15.75 9.06 -8.63
C ILE A 15 -17.07 8.39 -8.22
N ASN A 16 -17.66 7.57 -9.08
CA ASN A 16 -18.87 6.81 -8.79
C ASN A 16 -18.67 5.84 -7.63
N LEU A 17 -17.48 5.24 -7.54
CA LEU A 17 -17.08 4.38 -6.44
C LEU A 17 -16.94 5.16 -5.12
N GLY A 18 -16.80 6.48 -5.18
CA GLY A 18 -16.84 7.39 -4.03
C GLY A 18 -15.55 8.14 -3.75
N VAL A 19 -14.62 8.20 -4.70
CA VAL A 19 -13.46 9.10 -4.61
C VAL A 19 -13.93 10.55 -4.75
N LYS A 20 -13.36 11.43 -3.94
CA LYS A 20 -13.72 12.85 -3.87
C LYS A 20 -12.48 13.75 -3.96
N LYS A 21 -12.71 14.98 -4.35
CA LYS A 21 -11.68 16.03 -4.23
C LYS A 21 -11.24 16.17 -2.76
N GLY A 22 -9.95 16.26 -2.53
CA GLY A 22 -9.37 16.36 -1.21
C GLY A 22 -9.08 15.01 -0.53
N ASP A 23 -9.44 13.86 -1.14
CA ASP A 23 -9.14 12.55 -0.58
C ASP A 23 -7.63 12.27 -0.53
N ILE A 24 -7.22 11.52 0.49
CA ILE A 24 -5.89 10.91 0.58
C ILE A 24 -6.04 9.48 0.08
N LEU A 25 -5.46 9.18 -1.10
CA LEU A 25 -5.59 7.88 -1.75
C LEU A 25 -4.28 7.10 -1.73
N TYR A 26 -4.28 5.94 -1.09
CA TYR A 26 -3.31 4.89 -1.30
C TYR A 26 -3.80 4.02 -2.48
N ILE A 27 -2.96 3.84 -3.51
CA ILE A 27 -3.36 3.16 -4.75
C ILE A 27 -2.62 1.83 -4.85
N SER A 28 -3.33 0.73 -4.56
CA SER A 28 -2.86 -0.63 -4.81
C SER A 28 -3.29 -1.06 -6.21
N SER A 29 -2.37 -1.47 -7.09
CA SER A 29 -2.75 -1.75 -8.47
C SER A 29 -1.94 -2.85 -9.14
N ASP A 30 -2.66 -3.71 -9.88
CA ASP A 30 -2.13 -4.44 -11.02
C ASP A 30 -2.71 -3.81 -12.30
N VAL A 31 -1.90 -3.01 -12.96
CA VAL A 31 -2.33 -2.29 -14.18
C VAL A 31 -2.26 -3.13 -15.45
N THR A 32 -1.93 -4.41 -15.36
CA THR A 32 -1.74 -5.28 -16.54
C THR A 32 -3.02 -5.38 -17.38
N VAL A 33 -4.14 -5.75 -16.75
CA VAL A 33 -5.43 -5.89 -17.47
C VAL A 33 -5.92 -4.54 -17.96
N LEU A 34 -5.78 -3.48 -17.17
CA LEU A 34 -6.14 -2.12 -17.55
C LEU A 34 -5.34 -1.65 -18.78
N THR A 35 -4.03 -1.90 -18.79
CA THR A 35 -3.15 -1.56 -19.92
C THR A 35 -3.52 -2.34 -21.17
N LEU A 36 -3.77 -3.64 -21.06
CA LEU A 36 -4.19 -4.47 -22.19
C LEU A 36 -5.54 -4.02 -22.77
N ASP A 37 -6.48 -3.62 -21.92
CA ASP A 37 -7.77 -3.08 -22.37
C ASP A 37 -7.58 -1.74 -23.09
N ALA A 38 -6.76 -0.84 -22.56
CA ALA A 38 -6.39 0.43 -23.23
C ALA A 38 -5.69 0.18 -24.56
N VAL A 39 -4.75 -0.77 -24.64
CA VAL A 39 -4.10 -1.17 -25.89
C VAL A 39 -5.16 -1.56 -26.94
N ARG A 40 -6.13 -2.38 -26.57
CA ARG A 40 -7.19 -2.85 -27.49
C ARG A 40 -8.15 -1.73 -27.90
N LYS A 41 -8.61 -0.93 -26.95
CA LYS A 41 -9.65 0.07 -27.19
C LYS A 41 -9.11 1.36 -27.81
N CYS A 42 -7.88 1.77 -27.44
CA CYS A 42 -7.26 3.02 -27.88
C CYS A 42 -6.23 2.81 -28.99
N GLY A 43 -5.84 1.55 -29.29
CA GLY A 43 -4.87 1.24 -30.34
C GLY A 43 -3.43 1.63 -29.98
N LEU A 44 -3.06 1.56 -28.68
CA LEU A 44 -1.70 1.91 -28.23
C LEU A 44 -0.66 0.96 -28.83
N LYS A 45 0.49 1.51 -29.23
CA LYS A 45 1.56 0.76 -29.91
C LYS A 45 2.90 0.98 -29.23
N GLY A 46 3.38 -0.07 -28.54
CA GLY A 46 4.71 -0.06 -27.96
C GLY A 46 4.85 0.81 -26.71
N LYS A 47 6.08 0.88 -26.21
CA LYS A 47 6.40 1.48 -24.90
C LYS A 47 6.02 2.96 -24.81
N LYS A 48 6.27 3.74 -25.86
CA LYS A 48 6.02 5.18 -25.87
C LYS A 48 4.54 5.52 -25.63
N ASP A 49 3.61 4.78 -26.25
CA ASP A 49 2.18 5.01 -26.07
C ASP A 49 1.73 4.57 -24.69
N ILE A 50 2.29 3.47 -24.17
CA ILE A 50 2.02 3.01 -22.80
C ILE A 50 2.55 4.03 -21.76
N ASP A 51 3.76 4.55 -21.96
CA ASP A 51 4.31 5.60 -21.10
C ASP A 51 3.42 6.87 -21.14
N SER A 52 2.94 7.24 -22.32
CA SER A 52 1.98 8.35 -22.48
C SER A 52 0.65 8.08 -21.77
N PHE A 53 0.13 6.85 -21.87
CA PHE A 53 -1.09 6.43 -21.18
C PHE A 53 -0.94 6.54 -19.65
N TYR A 54 0.15 6.04 -19.07
CA TYR A 54 0.41 6.16 -17.64
C TYR A 54 0.59 7.62 -17.19
N GLY A 55 1.21 8.46 -18.03
CA GLY A 55 1.31 9.90 -17.77
C GLY A 55 -0.05 10.55 -17.68
N GLN A 56 -0.90 10.38 -18.70
CA GLN A 56 -2.25 10.91 -18.75
C GLN A 56 -3.12 10.37 -17.60
N LEU A 57 -3.03 9.08 -17.28
CA LEU A 57 -3.74 8.48 -16.16
C LEU A 57 -3.32 9.11 -14.82
N THR A 58 -2.02 9.31 -14.61
CA THR A 58 -1.51 9.95 -13.39
C THR A 58 -1.99 11.39 -13.28
N ASP A 59 -1.94 12.16 -14.37
CA ASP A 59 -2.46 13.54 -14.42
C ASP A 59 -3.98 13.60 -14.13
N ALA A 60 -4.74 12.66 -14.69
CA ALA A 60 -6.17 12.56 -14.43
C ALA A 60 -6.49 12.22 -12.97
N MET A 61 -5.70 11.33 -12.33
CA MET A 61 -5.83 11.03 -10.91
C MET A 61 -5.46 12.24 -10.02
N GLN A 62 -4.44 13.01 -10.38
CA GLN A 62 -4.11 14.27 -9.69
C GLN A 62 -5.27 15.27 -9.79
N ASN A 63 -5.84 15.46 -10.98
CA ASN A 63 -6.99 16.33 -11.19
C ASN A 63 -8.24 15.85 -10.42
N MET A 64 -8.46 14.54 -10.33
CA MET A 64 -9.57 13.93 -9.60
C MET A 64 -9.54 14.28 -8.12
N VAL A 65 -8.39 14.14 -7.46
CA VAL A 65 -8.26 14.49 -6.03
C VAL A 65 -8.01 15.98 -5.80
N SER A 66 -7.62 16.73 -6.84
CA SER A 66 -7.23 18.14 -6.82
C SER A 66 -5.97 18.43 -5.97
N GLU A 67 -5.54 19.69 -5.95
CA GLU A 67 -4.41 20.17 -5.15
C GLU A 67 -4.60 19.99 -3.62
N ASN A 68 -5.84 19.84 -3.18
CA ASN A 68 -6.19 19.59 -1.78
C ASN A 68 -6.16 18.10 -1.38
N GLY A 69 -5.98 17.20 -2.36
CA GLY A 69 -5.85 15.77 -2.11
C GLY A 69 -4.41 15.29 -2.13
N THR A 70 -4.24 14.01 -1.86
CA THR A 70 -2.92 13.35 -1.83
C THR A 70 -3.00 11.98 -2.51
N LEU A 71 -2.02 11.68 -3.36
CA LEU A 71 -1.86 10.38 -4.01
C LEU A 71 -0.62 9.68 -3.46
N MET A 72 -0.74 8.38 -3.16
CA MET A 72 0.32 7.54 -2.62
C MET A 72 0.39 6.23 -3.43
N PHE A 73 1.49 6.03 -4.17
CA PHE A 73 1.72 4.82 -4.95
C PHE A 73 2.82 3.98 -4.30
N PRO A 74 2.61 2.68 -4.00
CA PRO A 74 3.60 1.84 -3.35
C PRO A 74 4.80 1.58 -4.26
N VAL A 75 6.00 1.62 -3.65
CA VAL A 75 7.27 1.19 -4.25
C VAL A 75 7.98 0.33 -3.21
N PHE A 76 7.32 -0.77 -2.83
CA PHE A 76 7.79 -1.66 -1.78
C PHE A 76 8.87 -2.60 -2.29
N THR A 77 9.92 -2.81 -1.49
CA THR A 77 10.98 -3.77 -1.80
C THR A 77 11.50 -4.42 -0.52
N TRP A 78 11.80 -5.70 -0.61
CA TRP A 78 12.35 -6.47 0.52
C TRP A 78 13.84 -6.82 0.32
N SER A 79 14.46 -6.29 -0.73
CA SER A 79 15.89 -6.50 -1.00
C SER A 79 16.77 -5.99 0.13
N PHE A 80 16.37 -4.91 0.82
CA PHE A 80 17.06 -4.38 2.00
C PHE A 80 17.15 -5.42 3.14
N CYS A 81 16.12 -6.26 3.33
CA CYS A 81 16.13 -7.36 4.30
C CYS A 81 17.21 -8.41 4.01
N LYS A 82 17.70 -8.46 2.79
CA LYS A 82 18.75 -9.37 2.32
C LYS A 82 20.13 -8.71 2.27
N GLY A 83 20.27 -7.49 2.86
CA GLY A 83 21.50 -6.73 2.88
C GLY A 83 21.82 -5.97 1.58
N THR A 84 20.89 -5.91 0.62
CA THR A 84 21.08 -5.10 -0.59
C THR A 84 21.01 -3.62 -0.20
N PRO A 85 21.97 -2.78 -0.62
CA PRO A 85 21.91 -1.35 -0.40
C PRO A 85 20.64 -0.75 -1.00
N TYR A 86 20.00 0.14 -0.26
CA TYR A 86 18.84 0.91 -0.72
C TYR A 86 19.27 2.31 -1.15
N ASP A 87 18.83 2.72 -2.32
CA ASP A 87 18.95 4.07 -2.84
C ASP A 87 17.54 4.66 -3.01
N ALA A 88 17.26 5.74 -2.29
CA ALA A 88 15.94 6.38 -2.31
C ALA A 88 15.53 6.90 -3.70
N LYS A 89 16.50 7.18 -4.59
CA LYS A 89 16.23 7.66 -5.96
C LYS A 89 15.96 6.54 -6.95
N THR A 90 16.69 5.42 -6.84
CA THR A 90 16.80 4.46 -7.93
C THR A 90 16.30 3.06 -7.60
N THR A 91 16.24 2.69 -6.30
CA THR A 91 15.79 1.33 -5.94
C THR A 91 14.34 1.12 -6.36
N GLN A 92 14.13 0.17 -7.27
CA GLN A 92 12.81 -0.20 -7.77
C GLN A 92 12.03 -0.99 -6.70
N GLY A 93 10.71 -0.83 -6.68
CA GLY A 93 9.83 -1.70 -5.92
C GLY A 93 9.70 -3.07 -6.57
N GLU A 94 9.54 -4.09 -5.74
CA GLU A 94 9.21 -5.45 -6.18
C GLU A 94 7.70 -5.60 -6.46
N VAL A 95 6.90 -4.60 -6.05
CA VAL A 95 5.46 -4.50 -6.32
C VAL A 95 5.11 -3.15 -6.93
N GLY A 96 4.00 -3.10 -7.67
CA GLY A 96 3.44 -1.86 -8.20
C GLY A 96 4.15 -1.35 -9.46
N ALA A 97 3.82 -1.90 -10.62
CA ALA A 97 4.37 -1.44 -11.91
C ALA A 97 4.13 0.07 -12.14
N LEU A 98 2.95 0.59 -11.75
CA LEU A 98 2.64 2.01 -11.86
C LEU A 98 3.49 2.86 -10.89
N GLY A 99 3.68 2.41 -9.64
CA GLY A 99 4.58 3.08 -8.69
C GLY A 99 6.02 3.17 -9.20
N ASN A 100 6.54 2.09 -9.78
CA ASN A 100 7.86 2.08 -10.43
C ASN A 100 7.93 3.01 -11.65
N TRP A 101 6.86 3.05 -12.44
CA TRP A 101 6.79 3.98 -13.57
C TRP A 101 6.84 5.44 -13.09
N ILE A 102 6.09 5.76 -12.01
CA ILE A 102 6.09 7.10 -11.38
C ILE A 102 7.49 7.44 -10.84
N LEU A 103 8.14 6.53 -10.14
CA LEU A 103 9.51 6.72 -9.64
C LEU A 103 10.49 7.15 -10.75
N ASN A 104 10.33 6.59 -11.95
CA ASN A 104 11.25 6.83 -13.06
C ASN A 104 10.86 8.03 -13.95
N ASN A 105 9.57 8.45 -13.95
CA ASN A 105 9.06 9.38 -14.96
C ASN A 105 8.39 10.63 -14.39
N ARG A 106 8.12 10.68 -13.06
CA ARG A 106 7.36 11.77 -12.45
C ARG A 106 8.17 12.49 -11.36
N PRO A 107 8.96 13.51 -11.74
CA PRO A 107 9.77 14.30 -10.79
C PRO A 107 8.94 15.17 -9.84
N ASP A 108 7.66 15.35 -10.11
CA ASP A 108 6.68 16.03 -9.25
C ASP A 108 6.23 15.17 -8.06
N PHE A 109 6.49 13.86 -8.08
CA PHE A 109 6.30 12.97 -6.95
C PHE A 109 7.58 12.90 -6.10
N LYS A 110 7.41 12.76 -4.79
CA LYS A 110 8.49 12.57 -3.82
C LYS A 110 8.38 11.19 -3.18
N ARG A 111 9.52 10.59 -2.80
CA ARG A 111 9.54 9.27 -2.17
C ARG A 111 9.61 9.37 -0.66
N THR A 112 8.79 8.59 0.08
CA THR A 112 8.90 8.43 1.54
C THR A 112 10.15 7.64 1.91
N LYS A 113 10.63 7.75 3.18
CA LYS A 113 11.98 7.31 3.53
C LYS A 113 12.12 5.84 3.87
N HIS A 114 11.06 5.16 4.36
CA HIS A 114 11.19 3.77 4.80
C HIS A 114 11.54 2.84 3.63
N PRO A 115 12.68 2.11 3.64
CA PRO A 115 13.17 1.40 2.47
C PRO A 115 12.24 0.24 2.05
N LEU A 116 11.60 -0.43 3.02
CA LEU A 116 10.79 -1.61 2.74
C LEU A 116 9.39 -1.25 2.22
N TYR A 117 8.79 -0.20 2.79
CA TYR A 117 7.41 0.21 2.48
C TYR A 117 7.35 1.69 2.13
N SER A 118 8.08 2.08 1.08
CA SER A 118 8.08 3.46 0.60
C SER A 118 6.94 3.70 -0.39
N PHE A 119 6.51 4.96 -0.45
CA PHE A 119 5.52 5.44 -1.42
C PHE A 119 6.09 6.56 -2.27
N MET A 120 5.71 6.62 -3.53
CA MET A 120 5.76 7.85 -4.31
C MET A 120 4.51 8.66 -3.96
N VAL A 121 4.70 9.88 -3.47
CA VAL A 121 3.62 10.74 -2.96
C VAL A 121 3.57 12.06 -3.70
N TRP A 122 2.34 12.54 -3.93
CA TRP A 122 2.04 13.84 -4.52
C TRP A 122 0.83 14.45 -3.82
N GLY A 123 0.77 15.77 -3.75
CA GLY A 123 -0.37 16.51 -3.26
C GLY A 123 -0.12 17.20 -1.91
N LYS A 124 -1.20 17.60 -1.26
CA LYS A 124 -1.21 18.45 -0.06
C LYS A 124 -0.31 17.91 1.07
N ASP A 125 -0.36 16.61 1.31
CA ASP A 125 0.31 15.99 2.46
C ASP A 125 1.69 15.41 2.11
N ALA A 126 2.16 15.62 0.86
CA ALA A 126 3.42 15.05 0.39
C ALA A 126 4.62 15.43 1.28
N ASP A 127 4.72 16.70 1.70
CA ASP A 127 5.83 17.15 2.54
C ASP A 127 5.81 16.53 3.94
N VAL A 128 4.65 16.31 4.52
CA VAL A 128 4.50 15.60 5.80
C VAL A 128 4.97 14.17 5.65
N LEU A 129 4.45 13.45 4.67
CA LEU A 129 4.73 12.03 4.42
C LEU A 129 6.21 11.76 4.11
N VAL A 130 6.86 12.58 3.29
CA VAL A 130 8.29 12.40 2.94
C VAL A 130 9.24 12.76 4.07
N ASN A 131 8.79 13.53 5.06
CA ASN A 131 9.60 13.90 6.22
C ASN A 131 9.46 12.91 7.39
N MET A 132 8.56 11.96 7.33
CA MET A 132 8.44 10.90 8.35
C MET A 132 9.76 10.11 8.49
N GLU A 133 10.14 9.81 9.72
CA GLU A 133 11.35 9.06 10.07
C GLU A 133 10.99 7.77 10.84
N ASN A 134 9.92 7.11 10.41
CA ASN A 134 9.45 5.89 11.05
C ASN A 134 10.51 4.77 10.97
N ARG A 135 10.78 4.16 12.11
CA ARG A 135 11.69 3.01 12.21
C ARG A 135 10.96 1.70 11.86
N THR A 136 9.73 1.53 12.34
CA THR A 136 8.90 0.38 11.98
C THR A 136 8.14 0.64 10.69
N ALA A 137 7.89 -0.42 9.92
CA ALA A 137 7.22 -0.32 8.63
C ALA A 137 5.78 0.21 8.78
N TRP A 138 5.11 -0.17 9.86
CA TRP A 138 3.69 0.10 10.10
C TRP A 138 3.39 0.74 11.46
N GLY A 139 4.40 1.30 12.12
CA GLY A 139 4.24 1.95 13.44
C GLY A 139 3.37 3.21 13.40
N LYS A 140 3.10 3.73 14.59
CA LYS A 140 2.25 4.93 14.80
C LYS A 140 2.74 6.20 14.10
N ASP A 141 3.99 6.24 13.67
CA ASP A 141 4.65 7.33 12.94
C ASP A 141 4.85 7.01 11.45
N SER A 142 4.18 5.96 10.94
CA SER A 142 4.28 5.50 9.55
C SER A 142 3.27 6.19 8.63
N PRO A 143 3.47 6.16 7.30
CA PRO A 143 2.47 6.58 6.33
C PRO A 143 1.13 5.84 6.45
N PHE A 144 1.12 4.60 6.95
CA PHE A 144 -0.12 3.85 7.20
C PHE A 144 -0.90 4.39 8.39
N ALA A 145 -0.21 4.80 9.46
CA ALA A 145 -0.85 5.50 10.58
C ALA A 145 -1.45 6.83 10.11
N TYR A 146 -0.72 7.57 9.29
CA TYR A 146 -1.23 8.82 8.71
C TYR A 146 -2.52 8.59 7.91
N LEU A 147 -2.56 7.58 7.05
CA LEU A 147 -3.77 7.20 6.31
C LEU A 147 -4.95 6.90 7.25
N HIS A 148 -4.71 6.14 8.33
CA HIS A 148 -5.75 5.81 9.30
C HIS A 148 -6.29 7.06 10.00
N GLU A 149 -5.39 7.90 10.53
CA GLU A 149 -5.74 9.06 11.36
C GLU A 149 -6.39 10.19 10.56
N HIS A 150 -6.11 10.30 9.25
CA HIS A 150 -6.60 11.37 8.39
C HIS A 150 -7.70 10.92 7.40
N GLY A 151 -8.32 9.76 7.65
CA GLY A 151 -9.42 9.27 6.81
C GLY A 151 -9.00 8.91 5.39
N GLY A 152 -7.79 8.41 5.23
CA GLY A 152 -7.28 7.91 3.97
C GLY A 152 -8.08 6.74 3.44
N LYS A 153 -8.05 6.55 2.13
CA LYS A 153 -8.74 5.47 1.42
C LYS A 153 -7.75 4.65 0.61
N ASN A 154 -8.01 3.35 0.46
CA ASN A 154 -7.26 2.51 -0.47
C ASN A 154 -8.08 2.29 -1.74
N LEU A 155 -7.63 2.85 -2.86
CA LEU A 155 -8.16 2.53 -4.18
C LEU A 155 -7.39 1.32 -4.73
N ILE A 156 -8.11 0.21 -4.89
CA ILE A 156 -7.56 -1.07 -5.35
C ILE A 156 -7.99 -1.29 -6.80
N ILE A 157 -7.02 -1.48 -7.70
CA ILE A 157 -7.22 -1.64 -9.12
C ILE A 157 -6.73 -3.01 -9.56
N ASN A 158 -7.64 -3.92 -9.87
CA ASN A 158 -7.41 -5.25 -10.45
C ASN A 158 -6.41 -6.13 -9.68
N VAL A 159 -6.42 -6.06 -8.36
CA VAL A 159 -5.64 -6.95 -7.49
C VAL A 159 -6.52 -7.41 -6.32
N SER A 160 -6.29 -8.64 -5.82
CA SER A 160 -7.04 -9.19 -4.70
C SER A 160 -6.69 -8.50 -3.38
N LEU A 161 -7.61 -8.51 -2.41
CA LEU A 161 -7.31 -8.05 -1.04
C LEU A 161 -6.15 -8.85 -0.45
N SER A 162 -6.16 -10.18 -0.56
CA SER A 162 -5.06 -11.03 -0.05
C SER A 162 -3.69 -10.69 -0.66
N GLY A 163 -3.65 -10.20 -1.90
CA GLY A 163 -2.41 -9.86 -2.60
C GLY A 163 -1.94 -8.42 -2.44
N SER A 164 -2.78 -7.52 -1.88
CA SER A 164 -2.47 -6.07 -1.95
C SER A 164 -2.81 -5.25 -0.73
N PHE A 165 -3.60 -5.79 0.20
CA PHE A 165 -4.11 -5.00 1.32
C PHE A 165 -3.09 -4.91 2.47
N THR A 166 -1.97 -4.26 2.22
CA THR A 166 -0.86 -4.08 3.18
C THR A 166 -1.28 -3.35 4.45
N PHE A 167 -2.37 -2.59 4.42
CA PHE A 167 -2.93 -1.92 5.59
C PHE A 167 -3.33 -2.90 6.72
N LEU A 168 -3.61 -4.17 6.39
CA LEU A 168 -3.79 -5.24 7.37
C LEU A 168 -2.60 -5.29 8.36
N HIS A 169 -1.38 -5.18 7.87
CA HIS A 169 -0.18 -5.27 8.72
C HIS A 169 -0.03 -4.06 9.66
N TYR A 170 -0.54 -2.90 9.27
CA TYR A 170 -0.63 -1.74 10.17
C TYR A 170 -1.61 -2.02 11.32
N VAL A 171 -2.77 -2.61 11.04
CA VAL A 171 -3.73 -3.01 12.08
C VAL A 171 -3.09 -4.03 13.01
N GLU A 172 -2.45 -5.07 12.47
CA GLU A 172 -1.77 -6.12 13.22
C GLU A 172 -0.69 -5.56 14.16
N GLU A 173 0.16 -4.64 13.68
CA GLU A 173 1.18 -3.98 14.49
C GLU A 173 0.54 -3.08 15.56
N SER A 174 -0.50 -2.32 15.22
CA SER A 174 -1.18 -1.41 16.14
C SER A 174 -1.82 -2.11 17.33
N ILE A 175 -2.34 -3.32 17.13
CA ILE A 175 -2.97 -4.11 18.20
C ILE A 175 -2.06 -5.18 18.80
N HIS A 176 -0.82 -5.30 18.31
CA HIS A 176 0.19 -6.27 18.75
C HIS A 176 -0.33 -7.72 18.70
N VAL A 177 -0.72 -8.18 17.49
CA VAL A 177 -1.24 -9.54 17.32
C VAL A 177 -0.23 -10.62 17.78
N PRO A 178 -0.70 -11.70 18.46
CA PRO A 178 0.20 -12.69 19.05
C PRO A 178 1.07 -13.49 18.07
N HIS A 179 0.69 -13.58 16.80
CA HIS A 179 1.39 -14.37 15.78
C HIS A 179 2.49 -13.60 15.03
N ARG A 180 2.91 -12.44 15.55
CA ARG A 180 3.97 -11.61 14.97
C ARG A 180 4.92 -11.13 16.07
N TYR A 181 6.14 -10.75 15.66
CA TYR A 181 7.17 -10.17 16.51
C TYR A 181 8.00 -9.13 15.74
N TYR A 182 8.69 -8.24 16.45
CA TYR A 182 9.55 -7.25 15.83
C TYR A 182 10.90 -7.83 15.43
N LYS A 183 11.33 -7.53 14.20
CA LYS A 183 12.63 -7.92 13.66
C LYS A 183 13.33 -6.76 13.00
N ASP A 184 14.60 -6.55 13.36
CA ASP A 184 15.47 -5.54 12.78
C ASP A 184 16.16 -6.03 11.51
N PHE A 185 16.26 -5.11 10.54
CA PHE A 185 17.01 -5.27 9.31
C PHE A 185 18.01 -4.14 9.18
N HIS A 186 19.28 -4.48 8.96
CA HIS A 186 20.38 -3.53 8.88
C HIS A 186 20.90 -3.46 7.45
N GLY A 187 21.21 -2.26 6.98
CA GLY A 187 21.75 -2.12 5.63
C GLY A 187 22.21 -0.71 5.31
N ARG A 188 22.90 -0.63 4.18
CA ARG A 188 23.36 0.63 3.61
C ARG A 188 22.18 1.37 2.98
N TYR A 189 21.96 2.61 3.40
CA TYR A 189 20.88 3.48 2.94
C TYR A 189 21.48 4.73 2.31
N LEU A 190 21.11 5.02 1.06
CA LEU A 190 21.40 6.29 0.37
C LEU A 190 20.12 7.13 0.36
N ASP A 191 20.21 8.33 0.91
CA ASP A 191 19.08 9.26 0.91
C ASP A 191 18.86 9.94 -0.47
N ALA A 192 17.83 10.79 -0.57
CA ALA A 192 17.52 11.52 -1.79
C ALA A 192 18.62 12.55 -2.19
N GLN A 193 19.56 12.87 -1.32
CA GLN A 193 20.72 13.73 -1.59
C GLN A 193 21.96 12.91 -1.99
N GLY A 194 21.91 11.58 -1.87
CA GLY A 194 23.00 10.66 -2.15
C GLY A 194 23.93 10.43 -0.95
N ASN A 195 23.56 10.91 0.25
CA ASN A 195 24.33 10.64 1.46
C ASN A 195 24.09 9.20 1.90
N ALA A 196 25.17 8.47 2.10
CA ALA A 196 25.12 7.06 2.46
C ALA A 196 25.37 6.85 3.96
N LYS A 197 24.46 6.15 4.63
CA LYS A 197 24.57 5.76 6.06
C LYS A 197 24.13 4.34 6.23
N ASP A 198 24.65 3.65 7.25
CA ASP A 198 24.08 2.40 7.71
C ASP A 198 22.88 2.73 8.60
N ARG A 199 21.76 2.10 8.33
CA ARG A 199 20.50 2.31 9.05
C ARG A 199 19.87 0.97 9.44
N THR A 200 19.09 1.04 10.50
CA THR A 200 18.25 -0.07 10.98
C THR A 200 16.79 0.29 10.77
N TYR A 201 16.06 -0.62 10.18
CA TYR A 201 14.60 -0.55 10.06
C TYR A 201 13.97 -1.83 10.60
N THR A 202 12.79 -1.72 11.13
CA THR A 202 12.11 -2.80 11.82
C THR A 202 10.83 -3.19 11.09
N MET A 203 10.51 -4.47 11.05
CA MET A 203 9.19 -4.96 10.65
C MET A 203 8.59 -5.80 11.76
N PHE A 204 7.27 -5.76 11.87
CA PHE A 204 6.46 -6.67 12.69
C PHE A 204 6.18 -7.92 11.85
N VAL A 205 7.12 -8.85 11.86
CA VAL A 205 7.13 -10.02 10.97
C VAL A 205 6.27 -11.16 11.54
N ARG A 206 5.78 -12.01 10.64
CA ARG A 206 5.03 -13.21 11.01
C ARG A 206 5.97 -14.21 11.70
N ASP A 207 5.49 -14.82 12.79
CA ASP A 207 6.13 -15.98 13.39
C ASP A 207 5.92 -17.20 12.46
N LEU A 208 7.01 -17.75 11.95
CA LEU A 208 6.98 -18.89 11.02
C LEU A 208 6.74 -20.23 11.70
N ASP A 209 6.83 -20.29 13.02
CA ASP A 209 6.48 -21.48 13.81
C ASP A 209 4.96 -21.64 13.94
N ILE A 210 4.20 -20.59 13.60
CA ILE A 210 2.73 -20.62 13.50
C ILE A 210 2.34 -20.85 12.04
N ASP A 211 1.86 -22.07 11.73
CA ASP A 211 1.37 -22.38 10.39
C ASP A 211 0.10 -21.58 10.10
N SER A 212 0.19 -20.70 9.12
CA SER A 212 -0.90 -19.84 8.71
C SER A 212 -0.85 -19.53 7.22
N THR A 213 -2.02 -19.48 6.60
CA THR A 213 -2.20 -19.08 5.20
C THR A 213 -3.13 -17.88 5.14
N GLN A 214 -2.74 -16.84 4.41
CA GLN A 214 -3.65 -15.73 4.17
C GLN A 214 -4.77 -16.17 3.21
N VAL A 215 -6.03 -15.97 3.62
CA VAL A 215 -7.22 -16.48 2.90
C VAL A 215 -8.23 -15.40 2.59
N THR A 216 -7.88 -14.14 2.76
CA THR A 216 -8.77 -12.97 2.68
C THR A 216 -9.74 -13.05 1.48
N PRO A 217 -11.05 -13.20 1.69
CA PRO A 217 -12.03 -13.09 0.62
C PRO A 217 -12.08 -11.66 0.06
N ASP A 218 -12.16 -11.52 -1.26
CA ASP A 218 -12.15 -10.19 -1.91
C ASP A 218 -13.36 -9.32 -1.52
N ASP A 219 -14.44 -9.91 -1.05
CA ASP A 219 -15.67 -9.20 -0.69
C ASP A 219 -15.83 -8.95 0.82
N CYS A 220 -14.91 -9.42 1.68
CA CYS A 220 -15.06 -9.34 3.14
C CYS A 220 -15.25 -7.90 3.66
N LEU A 221 -14.54 -6.92 3.10
CA LEU A 221 -14.69 -5.50 3.47
C LEU A 221 -15.92 -4.85 2.82
N VAL A 222 -16.36 -5.36 1.67
CA VAL A 222 -17.62 -4.92 1.03
C VAL A 222 -18.82 -5.42 1.85
N GLU A 223 -18.81 -6.68 2.25
CA GLU A 223 -19.85 -7.29 3.09
C GLU A 223 -19.92 -6.62 4.48
N ALA A 224 -18.78 -6.19 5.01
CA ALA A 224 -18.71 -5.38 6.23
C ALA A 224 -19.15 -3.92 6.04
N GLY A 225 -19.46 -3.47 4.82
CA GLY A 225 -19.93 -2.11 4.52
C GLY A 225 -18.85 -1.02 4.57
N VAL A 226 -17.56 -1.39 4.63
CA VAL A 226 -16.42 -0.46 4.70
C VAL A 226 -15.67 -0.33 3.39
N ALA A 227 -16.08 -1.06 2.38
CA ALA A 227 -15.56 -0.94 1.02
C ALA A 227 -16.70 -0.91 0.00
N ARG A 228 -16.39 -0.38 -1.18
CA ARG A 228 -17.26 -0.39 -2.36
C ARG A 228 -16.54 -1.07 -3.49
N LYS A 229 -17.30 -1.76 -4.36
CA LYS A 229 -16.79 -2.55 -5.48
C LYS A 229 -17.50 -2.17 -6.77
N ALA A 230 -16.75 -2.04 -7.84
CA ALA A 230 -17.24 -1.81 -9.20
C ALA A 230 -16.35 -2.52 -10.22
N TYR A 231 -16.76 -2.46 -11.49
CA TYR A 231 -15.97 -2.99 -12.60
C TYR A 231 -15.90 -1.98 -13.73
N PHE A 232 -14.69 -1.72 -14.21
CA PHE A 232 -14.47 -1.01 -15.47
C PHE A 232 -14.10 -2.03 -16.55
N GLY A 233 -15.08 -2.45 -17.33
CA GLY A 233 -14.94 -3.62 -18.19
C GLY A 233 -14.62 -4.87 -17.38
N ASN A 234 -13.45 -5.45 -17.58
CA ASN A 234 -12.97 -6.62 -16.82
C ASN A 234 -12.02 -6.24 -15.65
N VAL A 235 -11.80 -4.95 -15.42
CA VAL A 235 -10.93 -4.46 -14.34
C VAL A 235 -11.75 -4.34 -13.07
N LEU A 236 -11.39 -5.10 -12.04
CA LEU A 236 -11.98 -4.97 -10.71
C LEU A 236 -11.49 -3.68 -10.06
N LEU A 237 -12.42 -2.93 -9.49
CA LEU A 237 -12.17 -1.71 -8.72
C LEU A 237 -12.76 -1.85 -7.32
N GLN A 238 -11.99 -1.51 -6.30
CA GLN A 238 -12.47 -1.43 -4.93
C GLN A 238 -11.99 -0.14 -4.28
N LEU A 239 -12.80 0.47 -3.45
CA LEU A 239 -12.43 1.62 -2.63
C LEU A 239 -12.74 1.30 -1.17
N VAL A 240 -11.71 1.27 -0.33
CA VAL A 240 -11.78 0.93 1.09
C VAL A 240 -11.58 2.19 1.92
N ASP A 241 -12.50 2.45 2.85
CA ASP A 241 -12.35 3.50 3.87
C ASP A 241 -11.50 2.93 5.02
N LEU A 242 -10.23 3.39 5.13
CA LEU A 242 -9.22 2.71 5.97
C LEU A 242 -9.50 2.85 7.47
N ALA A 243 -10.05 3.97 7.92
CA ALA A 243 -10.39 4.16 9.33
C ALA A 243 -11.52 3.21 9.81
N ASP A 244 -12.48 2.91 8.95
CA ASP A 244 -13.54 1.97 9.26
C ASP A 244 -13.08 0.52 9.05
N ALA A 245 -12.25 0.26 8.03
CA ALA A 245 -11.63 -1.04 7.84
C ALA A 245 -10.76 -1.44 9.04
N PHE A 246 -10.05 -0.48 9.67
CA PHE A 246 -9.28 -0.74 10.89
C PHE A 246 -10.14 -1.42 11.97
N LYS A 247 -11.32 -0.89 12.25
CA LYS A 247 -12.23 -1.39 13.28
C LYS A 247 -12.71 -2.82 12.97
N VAL A 248 -13.10 -3.06 11.72
CA VAL A 248 -13.56 -4.38 11.25
C VAL A 248 -12.45 -5.42 11.36
N ILE A 249 -11.24 -5.05 10.97
CA ILE A 249 -10.07 -5.94 11.03
C ILE A 249 -9.69 -6.23 12.49
N GLU A 250 -9.62 -5.20 13.34
CA GLU A 250 -9.31 -5.35 14.76
C GLU A 250 -10.33 -6.27 15.45
N GLU A 251 -11.63 -6.06 15.22
CA GLU A 251 -12.70 -6.88 15.76
C GLU A 251 -12.54 -8.35 15.34
N ASN A 252 -12.31 -8.60 14.06
CA ASN A 252 -12.14 -9.96 13.54
C ASN A 252 -10.90 -10.64 14.13
N LEU A 253 -9.76 -9.93 14.21
CA LEU A 253 -8.52 -10.47 14.81
C LEU A 253 -8.71 -10.78 16.30
N ARG A 254 -9.37 -9.91 17.06
CA ARG A 254 -9.53 -10.09 18.50
C ARG A 254 -10.55 -11.13 18.91
N TYR A 255 -11.68 -11.20 18.20
CA TYR A 255 -12.84 -11.96 18.66
C TYR A 255 -13.22 -13.14 17.76
N HIS A 256 -12.67 -13.19 16.53
CA HIS A 256 -12.94 -14.24 15.55
C HIS A 256 -11.68 -14.95 15.06
N ASN A 257 -10.59 -14.88 15.84
CA ASN A 257 -9.33 -15.52 15.52
C ASN A 257 -8.76 -15.15 14.14
N GLY A 258 -9.13 -13.98 13.61
CA GLY A 258 -8.66 -13.52 12.31
C GLY A 258 -9.13 -14.35 11.11
N ASP A 259 -10.25 -15.06 11.21
CA ASP A 259 -10.72 -16.05 10.22
C ASP A 259 -11.05 -15.45 8.84
N ASN A 260 -11.31 -14.13 8.75
CA ASN A 260 -11.41 -13.39 7.49
C ASN A 260 -10.05 -13.09 6.82
N TRP A 261 -8.96 -13.26 7.54
CA TRP A 261 -7.62 -12.88 7.07
C TRP A 261 -6.68 -14.08 6.97
N TYR A 262 -6.81 -15.04 7.91
CA TYR A 262 -5.90 -16.17 8.04
C TYR A 262 -6.62 -17.49 8.31
N ASP A 263 -6.15 -18.54 7.67
CA ASP A 263 -6.38 -19.91 8.14
C ASP A 263 -5.14 -20.30 8.99
N PHE A 264 -5.30 -20.33 10.30
CA PHE A 264 -4.25 -20.65 11.26
C PHE A 264 -4.05 -22.15 11.52
N LYS A 265 -4.66 -23.02 10.70
CA LYS A 265 -4.52 -24.49 10.81
C LYS A 265 -4.77 -25.05 12.22
N GLY A 266 -5.73 -24.47 12.92
CA GLY A 266 -6.12 -24.87 14.28
C GLY A 266 -5.37 -24.12 15.39
N TYR A 267 -4.44 -23.22 15.08
CA TYR A 267 -3.85 -22.34 16.09
C TYR A 267 -4.87 -21.25 16.49
N VAL A 268 -4.94 -20.95 17.79
CA VAL A 268 -5.79 -19.88 18.33
C VAL A 268 -4.91 -18.76 18.87
N LEU A 269 -5.23 -17.52 18.49
CA LEU A 269 -4.52 -16.33 18.96
C LEU A 269 -4.72 -16.15 20.46
N ASP A 270 -3.66 -16.30 21.24
CA ASP A 270 -3.67 -16.16 22.70
C ASP A 270 -3.27 -14.74 23.10
N TRP A 271 -4.25 -13.88 23.26
CA TRP A 271 -4.06 -12.47 23.59
C TRP A 271 -3.56 -12.24 25.01
N GLU A 272 -3.76 -13.19 25.95
CA GLU A 272 -3.27 -13.08 27.32
C GLU A 272 -1.78 -13.42 27.39
N LYS A 273 -1.36 -14.44 26.67
CA LYS A 273 0.03 -14.84 26.56
C LYS A 273 0.85 -13.88 25.71
N GLY A 274 0.22 -13.24 24.71
CA GLY A 274 0.86 -12.39 23.74
C GLY A 274 1.72 -13.14 22.72
N GLN A 275 2.73 -12.48 22.16
CA GLN A 275 3.58 -13.05 21.12
C GLN A 275 4.32 -14.31 21.58
N THR A 276 4.45 -15.26 20.67
CA THR A 276 5.08 -16.55 20.93
C THR A 276 6.59 -16.52 20.72
N HIS A 277 7.08 -15.63 19.89
CA HIS A 277 8.49 -15.43 19.58
C HIS A 277 9.01 -14.12 20.19
N PRO A 278 10.17 -14.08 20.85
CA PRO A 278 10.74 -12.85 21.36
C PRO A 278 11.14 -11.90 20.22
N ASP A 279 11.10 -10.60 20.48
CA ASP A 279 11.56 -9.61 19.50
C ASP A 279 13.04 -9.77 19.16
N GLU A 280 13.35 -9.71 17.88
CA GLU A 280 14.71 -9.67 17.33
C GLU A 280 15.09 -8.22 16.98
N THR A 281 15.12 -7.35 17.99
CA THR A 281 15.35 -5.91 17.81
C THR A 281 16.15 -5.31 18.96
N ASP A 282 16.89 -4.24 18.67
CA ASP A 282 17.55 -3.39 19.66
C ASP A 282 16.64 -2.28 20.18
N MET A 283 15.39 -2.19 19.73
CA MET A 283 14.41 -1.26 20.30
C MET A 283 14.17 -1.61 21.76
N ARG A 284 14.39 -0.64 22.65
CA ARG A 284 13.94 -0.80 24.04
C ARG A 284 12.43 -0.74 24.05
N GLN A 285 11.78 -1.70 24.70
CA GLN A 285 10.35 -1.64 25.00
C GLN A 285 10.08 -0.35 25.76
N SER A 286 9.38 0.60 25.12
CA SER A 286 9.02 1.91 25.67
C SER A 286 7.59 1.89 26.19
#